data_777a83f86815d14489a2250fd237cbc5
#
_entry.id   777a83f86815d14489a2250fd237cbc5
#
_cell.length_a   1.000
_cell.length_b   1.000
_cell.length_c   1.000
_cell.angle_alpha   90.00
_cell.angle_beta   90.00
_cell.angle_gamma   90.00
#
_symmetry.space_group_name_H-M   'P 1'
#
loop_
_entity.id
_entity.type
_entity.pdbx_description
1 polymer ?
#
loop_
_entity_poly.entity_id
_entity_poly.type
_entity_poly.pdbx_seq_one_letter_code
_entity_poly.pdbx_strand_id
1 'polypeptide(L)'
;MVTSQAGSGLVDALQAKTIELDEALAGVTEEEASRPLDGDWTIRHVLSHLLGVEGSSLVGHLSRFIDEDMPAIDVNVDDPSYSEARRRMSYAQLLDAVRTQYADMALFLGGRTQEHLDRRARLPEYFKDTPLTETPTLALWSMGLIQFHLAGHIAQIREHRSQ
;
A
#
# COMPACT_ATOMS: atom_id res chain seq x y z
N MET A 1 -14.56 3.80 22.60
CA MET A 1 -13.11 3.49 22.49
C MET A 1 -12.38 4.75 22.07
N VAL A 2 -11.34 5.13 22.80
CA VAL A 2 -10.54 6.31 22.45
C VAL A 2 -9.54 5.88 21.37
N THR A 3 -9.72 6.37 20.15
CA THR A 3 -8.73 6.21 19.06
C THR A 3 -7.40 6.78 19.56
N SER A 4 -6.29 6.07 19.34
CA SER A 4 -4.98 6.59 19.71
C SER A 4 -4.63 7.79 18.82
N GLN A 5 -3.93 8.77 19.36
CA GLN A 5 -3.44 9.92 18.58
C GLN A 5 -2.54 9.46 17.42
N ALA A 6 -1.76 8.39 17.62
CA ALA A 6 -0.93 7.80 16.58
C ALA A 6 -1.79 7.15 15.47
N GLY A 7 -2.89 6.49 15.82
CA GLY A 7 -3.83 5.92 14.83
C GLY A 7 -4.47 7.00 13.97
N SER A 8 -4.88 8.12 14.57
CA SER A 8 -5.41 9.27 13.83
C SER A 8 -4.37 9.84 12.86
N GLY A 9 -3.13 10.01 13.29
CA GLY A 9 -2.05 10.51 12.43
C GLY A 9 -1.75 9.61 11.23
N LEU A 10 -1.85 8.28 11.39
CA LEU A 10 -1.70 7.33 10.28
C LEU A 10 -2.88 7.43 9.29
N VAL A 11 -4.10 7.59 9.80
CA VAL A 11 -5.29 7.78 8.95
C VAL A 11 -5.19 9.07 8.15
N ASP A 12 -4.80 10.17 8.79
CA ASP A 12 -4.63 11.47 8.11
C ASP A 12 -3.55 11.38 7.01
N ALA A 13 -2.41 10.75 7.30
CA ALA A 13 -1.34 10.53 6.33
C ALA A 13 -1.81 9.67 5.14
N LEU A 14 -2.56 8.60 5.40
CA LEU A 14 -3.10 7.72 4.37
C LEU A 14 -4.12 8.45 3.49
N GLN A 15 -5.04 9.22 4.10
CA GLN A 15 -6.02 10.00 3.36
C GLN A 15 -5.36 11.03 2.45
N ALA A 16 -4.34 11.74 2.95
CA ALA A 16 -3.58 12.68 2.13
C ALA A 16 -2.94 11.97 0.91
N LYS A 17 -2.34 10.79 1.10
CA LYS A 17 -1.71 10.03 0.00
C LYS A 17 -2.73 9.44 -0.98
N THR A 18 -3.90 9.02 -0.54
CA THR A 18 -4.96 8.56 -1.46
C THR A 18 -5.52 9.69 -2.31
N ILE A 19 -5.62 10.91 -1.76
CA ILE A 19 -5.95 12.10 -2.55
C ILE A 19 -4.87 12.38 -3.61
N GLU A 20 -3.58 12.33 -3.23
CA GLU A 20 -2.47 12.50 -4.17
C GLU A 20 -2.47 11.43 -5.28
N LEU A 21 -2.85 10.19 -4.97
CA LEU A 21 -3.01 9.12 -5.96
C LEU A 21 -4.14 9.45 -6.94
N ASP A 22 -5.29 9.86 -6.44
CA ASP A 22 -6.43 10.26 -7.26
C ASP A 22 -6.08 11.45 -8.18
N GLU A 23 -5.36 12.44 -7.68
CA GLU A 23 -4.85 13.56 -8.46
C GLU A 23 -3.88 13.10 -9.56
N ALA A 24 -2.94 12.21 -9.22
CA ALA A 24 -1.97 11.66 -10.18
C ALA A 24 -2.64 10.86 -11.30
N LEU A 25 -3.78 10.23 -11.02
CA LEU A 25 -4.55 9.42 -11.95
C LEU A 25 -5.73 10.16 -12.60
N ALA A 26 -5.93 11.45 -12.29
CA ALA A 26 -7.02 12.22 -12.84
C ALA A 26 -6.96 12.26 -14.39
N GLY A 27 -8.06 11.89 -15.04
CA GLY A 27 -8.17 11.87 -16.50
C GLY A 27 -7.41 10.76 -17.22
N VAL A 28 -6.79 9.81 -16.49
CA VAL A 28 -6.14 8.63 -17.10
C VAL A 28 -7.19 7.77 -17.78
N THR A 29 -6.96 7.47 -19.06
CA THR A 29 -7.80 6.56 -19.85
C THR A 29 -7.32 5.11 -19.74
N GLU A 30 -8.14 4.14 -20.16
CA GLU A 30 -7.75 2.72 -20.26
C GLU A 30 -6.53 2.54 -21.17
N GLU A 31 -6.47 3.30 -22.28
CA GLU A 31 -5.34 3.25 -23.20
C GLU A 31 -4.06 3.75 -22.54
N GLU A 32 -4.10 4.90 -21.86
CA GLU A 32 -2.96 5.47 -21.14
C GLU A 32 -2.52 4.53 -20.01
N ALA A 33 -3.44 3.98 -19.25
CA ALA A 33 -3.16 3.04 -18.16
C ALA A 33 -2.49 1.73 -18.62
N SER A 34 -2.60 1.40 -19.91
CA SER A 34 -2.04 0.20 -20.53
C SER A 34 -0.71 0.45 -21.23
N ARG A 35 -0.23 1.70 -21.29
CA ARG A 35 1.09 2.02 -21.85
C ARG A 35 2.19 1.76 -20.83
N PRO A 36 3.36 1.24 -21.27
CA PRO A 36 4.52 1.13 -20.41
C PRO A 36 4.89 2.48 -19.78
N LEU A 37 5.17 2.46 -18.49
CA LEU A 37 5.80 3.56 -17.76
C LEU A 37 7.30 3.55 -18.07
N ASP A 38 8.10 3.51 -17.02
CA ASP A 38 9.52 3.27 -17.13
C ASP A 38 9.78 1.76 -16.98
N GLY A 39 10.38 1.13 -17.99
CA GLY A 39 10.50 -0.33 -18.05
C GLY A 39 9.24 -1.03 -18.57
N ASP A 40 8.93 -2.20 -18.03
CA ASP A 40 7.81 -3.05 -18.49
C ASP A 40 6.49 -2.81 -17.74
N TRP A 41 6.51 -2.01 -16.70
CA TRP A 41 5.31 -1.75 -15.91
C TRP A 41 4.41 -0.69 -16.56
N THR A 42 3.11 -0.88 -16.43
CA THR A 42 2.07 0.07 -16.78
C THR A 42 1.40 0.59 -15.51
N ILE A 43 0.55 1.63 -15.60
CA ILE A 43 -0.29 2.06 -14.47
C ILE A 43 -1.12 0.87 -13.94
N ARG A 44 -1.61 -0.01 -14.81
CA ARG A 44 -2.35 -1.22 -14.41
C ARG A 44 -1.48 -2.18 -13.58
N HIS A 45 -0.19 -2.33 -13.91
CA HIS A 45 0.76 -3.10 -13.10
C HIS A 45 0.97 -2.46 -11.72
N VAL A 46 1.14 -1.14 -11.67
CA VAL A 46 1.26 -0.41 -10.40
C VAL A 46 0.04 -0.61 -9.52
N LEU A 47 -1.18 -0.46 -10.05
CA LEU A 47 -2.40 -0.68 -9.29
C LEU A 47 -2.52 -2.12 -8.79
N SER A 48 -2.16 -3.10 -9.62
CA SER A 48 -2.13 -4.51 -9.22
C SER A 48 -1.09 -4.77 -8.11
N HIS A 49 0.08 -4.16 -8.21
CA HIS A 49 1.12 -4.25 -7.18
C HIS A 49 0.66 -3.65 -5.84
N LEU A 50 -0.01 -2.49 -5.88
CA LEU A 50 -0.59 -1.88 -4.68
C LEU A 50 -1.66 -2.76 -4.01
N LEU A 51 -2.37 -3.57 -4.77
CA LEU A 51 -3.33 -4.56 -4.23
C LEU A 51 -2.63 -5.77 -3.58
N GLY A 52 -1.35 -6.01 -3.88
CA GLY A 52 -0.61 -7.16 -3.39
C GLY A 52 -1.02 -8.47 -4.06
N VAL A 53 -0.65 -9.61 -3.48
CA VAL A 53 -0.94 -10.94 -4.03
C VAL A 53 -2.45 -11.19 -4.07
N GLU A 54 -2.94 -11.80 -5.15
CA GLU A 54 -4.35 -12.16 -5.29
C GLU A 54 -4.81 -13.09 -4.16
N GLY A 55 -5.99 -12.81 -3.59
CA GLY A 55 -6.53 -13.55 -2.46
C GLY A 55 -5.99 -13.10 -1.09
N SER A 56 -5.01 -12.21 -1.05
CA SER A 56 -4.58 -11.52 0.18
C SER A 56 -5.26 -10.16 0.29
N SER A 57 -5.27 -9.60 1.52
CA SER A 57 -5.69 -8.22 1.75
C SER A 57 -4.64 -7.48 2.58
N LEU A 58 -4.52 -6.19 2.35
CA LEU A 58 -3.61 -5.36 3.14
C LEU A 58 -3.99 -5.36 4.62
N VAL A 59 -5.29 -5.31 4.95
CA VAL A 59 -5.78 -5.43 6.32
C VAL A 59 -5.43 -6.78 6.93
N GLY A 60 -5.60 -7.88 6.18
CA GLY A 60 -5.19 -9.22 6.63
C GLY A 60 -3.70 -9.32 6.92
N HIS A 61 -2.87 -8.65 6.10
CA HIS A 61 -1.44 -8.54 6.31
C HIS A 61 -1.08 -7.75 7.58
N LEU A 62 -1.74 -6.61 7.79
CA LEU A 62 -1.52 -5.76 8.97
C LEU A 62 -2.06 -6.40 10.26
N SER A 63 -3.16 -7.15 10.20
CA SER A 63 -3.76 -7.80 11.37
C SER A 63 -2.83 -8.85 11.99
N ARG A 64 -1.93 -9.46 11.22
CA ARG A 64 -0.94 -10.41 11.71
C ARG A 64 -0.04 -9.83 12.80
N PHE A 65 0.26 -8.52 12.76
CA PHE A 65 1.00 -7.84 13.84
C PHE A 65 0.28 -7.92 15.19
N ILE A 66 -1.06 -8.02 15.18
CA ILE A 66 -1.89 -8.04 16.38
C ILE A 66 -2.20 -9.47 16.80
N ASP A 67 -2.52 -10.32 15.82
CA ASP A 67 -3.04 -11.67 16.05
C ASP A 67 -1.95 -12.71 16.30
N GLU A 68 -0.72 -12.43 15.85
CA GLU A 68 0.43 -13.33 15.98
C GLU A 68 1.53 -12.68 16.84
N ASP A 69 2.39 -13.51 17.44
CA ASP A 69 3.57 -13.01 18.15
C ASP A 69 4.79 -12.97 17.22
N MET A 70 5.29 -11.76 16.95
CA MET A 70 6.43 -11.53 16.05
C MET A 70 6.34 -12.28 14.71
N PRO A 71 5.22 -12.11 13.95
CA PRO A 71 5.06 -12.80 12.67
C PRO A 71 6.18 -12.43 11.69
N ALA A 72 6.57 -13.38 10.86
CA ALA A 72 7.41 -13.08 9.69
C ALA A 72 6.53 -12.52 8.57
N ILE A 73 6.88 -11.34 8.07
CA ILE A 73 6.17 -10.66 7.02
C ILE A 73 6.96 -10.81 5.71
N ASP A 74 6.36 -11.47 4.74
CA ASP A 74 6.92 -11.54 3.40
C ASP A 74 6.67 -10.24 2.66
N VAL A 75 7.72 -9.72 2.01
CA VAL A 75 7.64 -8.49 1.23
C VAL A 75 8.10 -8.80 -0.19
N ASN A 76 7.23 -8.57 -1.16
CA ASN A 76 7.50 -8.74 -2.57
C ASN A 76 7.56 -7.36 -3.24
N VAL A 77 8.79 -6.86 -3.45
CA VAL A 77 9.02 -5.50 -3.93
C VAL A 77 9.00 -5.38 -5.46
N ASP A 78 9.28 -6.47 -6.17
CA ASP A 78 9.53 -6.43 -7.62
C ASP A 78 8.44 -7.11 -8.48
N ASP A 79 7.41 -7.67 -7.84
CA ASP A 79 6.33 -8.37 -8.54
C ASP A 79 5.07 -7.51 -8.62
N PRO A 80 4.56 -7.18 -9.81
CA PRO A 80 3.30 -6.45 -9.96
C PRO A 80 2.09 -7.25 -9.49
N SER A 81 2.25 -8.55 -9.17
CA SER A 81 1.15 -9.45 -8.80
C SER A 81 -0.01 -9.39 -9.79
N TYR A 82 0.32 -9.25 -11.09
CA TYR A 82 -0.64 -9.01 -12.16
C TYR A 82 -1.19 -10.33 -12.69
N SER A 83 -2.05 -10.96 -11.89
CA SER A 83 -2.69 -12.23 -12.16
C SER A 83 -3.60 -12.19 -13.40
N GLU A 84 -3.97 -13.38 -13.89
CA GLU A 84 -4.93 -13.54 -14.99
C GLU A 84 -6.28 -12.85 -14.69
N ALA A 85 -6.77 -12.96 -13.45
CA ALA A 85 -8.00 -12.28 -13.02
C ALA A 85 -7.86 -10.76 -13.11
N ARG A 86 -6.73 -10.20 -12.64
CA ARG A 86 -6.46 -8.76 -12.69
C ARG A 86 -6.25 -8.23 -14.10
N ARG A 87 -5.71 -9.05 -15.00
CA ARG A 87 -5.59 -8.70 -16.42
C ARG A 87 -6.94 -8.49 -17.09
N ARG A 88 -7.98 -9.20 -16.62
CA ARG A 88 -9.35 -9.07 -17.12
C ARG A 88 -10.12 -7.89 -16.53
N MET A 89 -9.65 -7.32 -15.43
CA MET A 89 -10.23 -6.11 -14.85
C MET A 89 -9.93 -4.90 -15.75
N SER A 90 -10.89 -3.97 -15.86
CA SER A 90 -10.61 -2.65 -16.44
C SER A 90 -9.71 -1.82 -15.51
N TYR A 91 -9.09 -0.78 -16.05
CA TYR A 91 -8.36 0.21 -15.25
C TYR A 91 -9.24 0.79 -14.13
N ALA A 92 -10.49 1.13 -14.45
CA ALA A 92 -11.44 1.65 -13.47
C ALA A 92 -11.72 0.65 -12.34
N GLN A 93 -11.85 -0.63 -12.65
CA GLN A 93 -12.05 -1.69 -11.64
C GLN A 93 -10.81 -1.88 -10.76
N LEU A 94 -9.61 -1.83 -11.32
CA LEU A 94 -8.36 -1.89 -10.55
C LEU A 94 -8.23 -0.69 -9.61
N LEU A 95 -8.51 0.51 -10.10
CA LEU A 95 -8.46 1.73 -9.29
C LEU A 95 -9.46 1.71 -8.16
N ASP A 96 -10.70 1.28 -8.42
CA ASP A 96 -11.74 1.15 -7.41
C ASP A 96 -11.36 0.12 -6.32
N ALA A 97 -10.76 -1.01 -6.72
CA ALA A 97 -10.23 -2.00 -5.77
C ALA A 97 -9.11 -1.42 -4.89
N VAL A 98 -8.20 -0.63 -5.46
CA VAL A 98 -7.13 0.05 -4.69
C VAL A 98 -7.72 1.06 -3.70
N ARG A 99 -8.69 1.87 -4.12
CA ARG A 99 -9.39 2.82 -3.24
C ARG A 99 -10.08 2.11 -2.09
N THR A 100 -10.78 1.03 -2.37
CA THR A 100 -11.45 0.21 -1.35
C THR A 100 -10.44 -0.35 -0.35
N GLN A 101 -9.32 -0.91 -0.82
CA GLN A 101 -8.28 -1.44 0.06
C GLN A 101 -7.71 -0.38 1.00
N TYR A 102 -7.44 0.84 0.52
CA TYR A 102 -6.92 1.90 1.37
C TYR A 102 -7.98 2.49 2.31
N ALA A 103 -9.25 2.50 1.91
CA ALA A 103 -10.35 2.83 2.82
C ALA A 103 -10.45 1.81 3.96
N ASP A 104 -10.34 0.52 3.66
CA ASP A 104 -10.32 -0.55 4.67
C ASP A 104 -9.10 -0.44 5.60
N MET A 105 -7.92 -0.10 5.04
CA MET A 105 -6.72 0.18 5.85
C MET A 105 -6.93 1.36 6.79
N ALA A 106 -7.57 2.44 6.33
CA ALA A 106 -7.86 3.60 7.17
C ALA A 106 -8.80 3.24 8.33
N LEU A 107 -9.85 2.47 8.06
CA LEU A 107 -10.77 1.97 9.09
C LEU A 107 -10.04 1.06 10.08
N PHE A 108 -9.20 0.15 9.59
CA PHE A 108 -8.39 -0.73 10.43
C PHE A 108 -7.50 0.08 11.37
N LEU A 109 -6.69 0.99 10.86
CA LEU A 109 -5.74 1.80 11.64
C LEU A 109 -6.45 2.72 12.62
N GLY A 110 -7.55 3.35 12.20
CA GLY A 110 -8.33 4.26 13.04
C GLY A 110 -8.94 3.57 14.27
N GLY A 111 -9.19 2.26 14.21
CA GLY A 111 -9.69 1.47 15.34
C GLY A 111 -8.60 0.93 16.28
N ARG A 112 -7.31 1.23 16.06
CA ARG A 112 -6.21 0.61 16.84
C ARG A 112 -5.86 1.42 18.08
N THR A 113 -5.60 0.68 19.19
CA THR A 113 -5.00 1.26 20.41
C THR A 113 -3.51 1.46 20.22
N GLN A 114 -2.87 2.23 21.11
CA GLN A 114 -1.40 2.38 21.10
C GLN A 114 -0.70 1.02 21.29
N GLU A 115 -1.21 0.17 22.15
CA GLU A 115 -0.69 -1.19 22.35
C GLU A 115 -0.69 -2.01 21.06
N HIS A 116 -1.77 -1.94 20.26
CA HIS A 116 -1.82 -2.59 18.95
C HIS A 116 -0.77 -2.00 17.98
N LEU A 117 -0.62 -0.68 17.97
CA LEU A 117 0.32 0.02 17.08
C LEU A 117 1.78 -0.25 17.43
N ASP A 118 2.08 -0.60 18.68
CA ASP A 118 3.42 -0.95 19.16
C ASP A 118 3.78 -2.43 18.92
N ARG A 119 2.83 -3.28 18.51
CA ARG A 119 3.10 -4.68 18.14
C ARG A 119 4.08 -4.72 16.97
N ARG A 120 4.96 -5.73 16.99
CA ARG A 120 6.07 -5.86 16.05
C ARG A 120 5.94 -7.11 15.19
N ALA A 121 6.59 -7.06 14.03
CA ALA A 121 6.78 -8.20 13.15
C ALA A 121 8.24 -8.26 12.69
N ARG A 122 8.65 -9.38 12.09
CA ARG A 122 9.97 -9.55 11.47
C ARG A 122 9.87 -9.35 9.98
N LEU A 123 10.74 -8.49 9.46
CA LEU A 123 10.93 -8.28 8.01
C LEU A 123 12.14 -9.10 7.52
N PRO A 124 12.26 -9.30 6.20
CA PRO A 124 13.47 -9.81 5.60
C PRO A 124 14.72 -9.00 5.98
N GLU A 125 15.88 -9.66 6.08
CA GLU A 125 17.13 -9.06 6.54
C GLU A 125 17.56 -7.80 5.76
N TYR A 126 17.18 -7.69 4.49
CA TYR A 126 17.53 -6.53 3.68
C TYR A 126 16.87 -5.20 4.15
N PHE A 127 15.91 -5.26 5.06
CA PHE A 127 15.36 -4.07 5.72
C PHE A 127 16.20 -3.55 6.89
N LYS A 128 17.22 -4.31 7.33
CA LYS A 128 18.06 -4.00 8.49
C LYS A 128 18.62 -2.59 8.48
N ASP A 129 19.14 -2.15 7.33
CA ASP A 129 19.78 -0.85 7.18
C ASP A 129 18.83 0.23 6.62
N THR A 130 17.53 -0.03 6.63
CA THR A 130 16.49 0.92 6.24
C THR A 130 15.85 1.58 7.46
N PRO A 131 15.14 2.71 7.30
CA PRO A 131 14.37 3.33 8.37
C PRO A 131 13.30 2.42 8.99
N LEU A 132 12.87 1.36 8.29
CA LEU A 132 11.88 0.40 8.77
C LEU A 132 12.47 -0.63 9.74
N THR A 133 13.78 -0.89 9.67
CA THR A 133 14.48 -1.92 10.45
C THR A 133 13.98 -3.35 10.18
N GLU A 134 14.57 -4.36 10.82
CA GLU A 134 14.12 -5.76 10.71
C GLU A 134 12.88 -6.07 11.56
N THR A 135 12.60 -5.25 12.57
CA THR A 135 11.49 -5.47 13.51
C THR A 135 10.65 -4.22 13.73
N PRO A 136 9.99 -3.70 12.69
CA PRO A 136 9.18 -2.50 12.83
C PRO A 136 7.96 -2.77 13.71
N THR A 137 7.46 -1.69 14.33
CA THR A 137 6.11 -1.69 14.89
C THR A 137 5.07 -1.65 13.78
N LEU A 138 3.82 -2.02 14.09
CA LEU A 138 2.71 -1.85 13.16
C LEU A 138 2.58 -0.39 12.68
N ALA A 139 2.78 0.58 13.60
CA ALA A 139 2.76 2.00 13.24
C ALA A 139 3.86 2.35 12.23
N LEU A 140 5.10 1.93 12.48
CA LEU A 140 6.24 2.20 11.60
C LEU A 140 6.08 1.52 10.24
N TRP A 141 5.63 0.27 10.22
CA TRP A 141 5.36 -0.46 8.99
C TRP A 141 4.26 0.21 8.16
N SER A 142 3.14 0.58 8.80
CA SER A 142 2.04 1.29 8.14
C SER A 142 2.50 2.65 7.57
N MET A 143 3.30 3.40 8.31
CA MET A 143 3.89 4.65 7.81
C MET A 143 4.82 4.40 6.61
N GLY A 144 5.59 3.31 6.62
CA GLY A 144 6.42 2.91 5.49
C GLY A 144 5.60 2.60 4.23
N LEU A 145 4.50 1.88 4.38
CA LEU A 145 3.57 1.61 3.27
C LEU A 145 2.97 2.90 2.69
N ILE A 146 2.70 3.89 3.53
CA ILE A 146 2.11 5.18 3.11
C ILE A 146 3.17 6.11 2.49
N GLN A 147 4.29 6.35 3.18
CA GLN A 147 5.24 7.42 2.84
C GLN A 147 6.38 6.98 1.91
N PHE A 148 6.63 5.67 1.80
CA PHE A 148 7.64 5.14 0.88
C PHE A 148 7.00 4.38 -0.27
N HIS A 149 6.20 3.36 0.01
CA HIS A 149 5.65 2.50 -1.02
C HIS A 149 4.59 3.22 -1.87
N LEU A 150 3.49 3.69 -1.27
CA LEU A 150 2.43 4.39 -2.00
C LEU A 150 2.95 5.71 -2.60
N ALA A 151 3.69 6.52 -1.83
CA ALA A 151 4.24 7.77 -2.32
C ALA A 151 5.23 7.56 -3.49
N GLY A 152 6.05 6.50 -3.44
CA GLY A 152 6.97 6.14 -4.52
C GLY A 152 6.24 5.84 -5.83
N HIS A 153 5.16 5.08 -5.77
CA HIS A 153 4.34 4.78 -6.96
C HIS A 153 3.56 6.00 -7.49
N ILE A 154 3.10 6.89 -6.61
CA ILE A 154 2.51 8.18 -7.03
C ILE A 154 3.54 9.00 -7.80
N ALA A 155 4.78 9.10 -7.30
CA ALA A 155 5.85 9.80 -7.96
C ALA A 155 6.19 9.19 -9.34
N GLN A 156 6.28 7.86 -9.43
CA GLN A 156 6.49 7.12 -10.68
C GLN A 156 5.40 7.46 -11.74
N ILE A 157 4.13 7.47 -11.33
CA ILE A 157 3.02 7.81 -12.22
C ILE A 157 3.12 9.26 -12.69
N ARG A 158 3.38 10.20 -11.78
CA ARG A 158 3.50 11.64 -12.10
C ARG A 158 4.65 11.92 -13.06
N GLU A 159 5.82 11.31 -12.82
CA GLU A 159 6.99 11.48 -13.67
C GLU A 159 6.69 11.02 -15.10
N HIS A 160 6.08 9.85 -15.27
CA HIS A 160 5.70 9.34 -16.57
C HIS A 160 4.72 10.25 -17.31
N ARG A 161 3.72 10.78 -16.61
CA ARG A 161 2.69 11.65 -17.21
C ARG A 161 3.18 13.07 -17.55
N SER A 162 4.34 13.45 -17.03
CA SER A 162 4.97 14.76 -17.32
C SER A 162 5.88 14.75 -18.54
N GLN A 163 6.13 13.59 -19.15
CA GLN A 163 6.91 13.39 -20.37
C GLN A 163 6.01 13.43 -21.62
#